data_0d1337fe117fcb48b7fa02ba2505ab1e
#
_entry.id   0d1337fe117fcb48b7fa02ba2505ab1e
#
_cell.length_a   1.000
_cell.length_b   1.000
_cell.length_c   1.000
_cell.angle_alpha   90.00
_cell.angle_beta   90.00
_cell.angle_gamma   90.00
#
_symmetry.space_group_name_H-M   'P 1'
#
loop_
_entity.id
_entity.type
_entity.pdbx_description
1 polymer ?
#
loop_
_entity_poly.entity_id
_entity_poly.type
_entity_poly.pdbx_seq_one_letter_code
_entity_poly.pdbx_strand_id
1 'polypeptide(L)'
;MKEFLQLMRRFVSPYKRYIGWAIVLNVLSAIFNVFSFTLLIPILNILFKTGENTQVYHFMEWGSGSLKEVAVNNFYYYVTQMIETHGPQMTLLFMGLFLAFMTMLKTSCYFGSSAIMIPLRTGVVRDIRVMVYSKVMHLPLGFFSEERKGDIIARMSGDVGEIENSITSSLDMLLKNPILILLYFSTLIVTSWQLTLFTVLVLPGMGWLMGKVGKKLKRKSLEAQGKWSDTMSQLEETLGGLRIIKAFIAEDKMVDRFKQCSDELRDATNKVAIRQSLAHPMSEFLGTLLIVLVLWFGGLLILGDGTSMEASTFIFYMVILYSIINPLKDFAKAGYNIPKGLASMERVDKILKAENPIKEPVNPLPLHGMNDRIEFKDLSFSYDGKREVLKHVNLMVPKGQTLSLIHIS
;
A
#
# COMPACT_ATOMS: atom_id res chain seq x y z
N MET A 1 1.27 -8.60 -12.58
CA MET A 1 2.01 -7.34 -12.87
C MET A 1 1.40 -6.55 -14.04
N LYS A 2 1.15 -7.17 -15.22
CA LYS A 2 0.54 -6.48 -16.38
C LYS A 2 -0.85 -5.89 -16.07
N GLU A 3 -1.73 -6.65 -15.46
CA GLU A 3 -3.09 -6.21 -15.09
C GLU A 3 -3.06 -5.04 -14.10
N PHE A 4 -2.14 -5.10 -13.12
CA PHE A 4 -1.94 -4.03 -12.17
C PHE A 4 -1.45 -2.73 -12.85
N LEU A 5 -0.49 -2.81 -13.77
CA LEU A 5 -0.02 -1.65 -14.54
C LEU A 5 -1.13 -1.07 -15.44
N GLN A 6 -1.99 -1.92 -16.00
CA GLN A 6 -3.17 -1.47 -16.76
C GLN A 6 -4.17 -0.72 -15.86
N LEU A 7 -4.41 -1.22 -14.64
CA LEU A 7 -5.25 -0.56 -13.64
C LEU A 7 -4.68 0.81 -13.26
N MET A 8 -3.39 0.86 -12.93
CA MET A 8 -2.69 2.11 -12.63
C MET A 8 -2.77 3.10 -13.79
N ARG A 9 -2.53 2.65 -15.03
CA ARG A 9 -2.64 3.51 -16.21
C ARG A 9 -4.05 4.04 -16.42
N ARG A 10 -5.07 3.23 -16.15
CA ARG A 10 -6.49 3.62 -16.31
C ARG A 10 -6.89 4.73 -15.34
N PHE A 11 -6.53 4.62 -14.06
CA PHE A 11 -7.05 5.51 -13.01
C PHE A 11 -6.05 6.58 -12.55
N VAL A 12 -4.74 6.33 -12.66
CA VAL A 12 -3.70 7.26 -12.18
C VAL A 12 -3.26 8.25 -13.27
N SER A 13 -3.53 7.95 -14.55
CA SER A 13 -3.14 8.82 -15.68
C SER A 13 -3.56 10.29 -15.55
N PRO A 14 -4.77 10.63 -15.06
CA PRO A 14 -5.16 12.05 -14.86
C PRO A 14 -4.30 12.77 -13.83
N TYR A 15 -3.68 12.03 -12.91
CA TYR A 15 -2.94 12.54 -11.75
C TYR A 15 -1.42 12.54 -11.93
N LYS A 16 -0.89 12.35 -13.15
CA LYS A 16 0.56 12.21 -13.42
C LYS A 16 1.42 13.40 -12.95
N ARG A 17 0.85 14.60 -12.86
CA ARG A 17 1.57 15.78 -12.32
C ARG A 17 1.96 15.58 -10.86
N TYR A 18 1.06 15.00 -10.06
CA TYR A 18 1.34 14.67 -8.65
C TYR A 18 2.45 13.63 -8.52
N ILE A 19 2.47 12.63 -9.42
CA ILE A 19 3.54 11.63 -9.47
C ILE A 19 4.90 12.27 -9.75
N GLY A 20 4.97 13.17 -10.75
CA GLY A 20 6.21 13.86 -11.09
C GLY A 20 6.79 14.63 -9.91
N TRP A 21 5.98 15.44 -9.22
CA TRP A 21 6.41 16.16 -8.04
C TRP A 21 6.78 15.24 -6.87
N ALA A 22 6.02 14.16 -6.65
CA ALA A 22 6.34 13.18 -5.62
C ALA A 22 7.69 12.49 -5.87
N ILE A 23 8.01 12.14 -7.11
CA ILE A 23 9.33 11.58 -7.48
C ILE A 23 10.43 12.57 -7.15
N VAL A 24 10.31 13.84 -7.58
CA VAL A 24 11.32 14.87 -7.31
C VAL A 24 11.56 15.02 -5.81
N LEU A 25 10.48 15.15 -5.01
CA LEU A 25 10.59 15.28 -3.56
C LEU A 25 11.14 14.02 -2.88
N ASN A 26 10.79 12.82 -3.36
CA ASN A 26 11.38 11.58 -2.86
C ASN A 26 12.87 11.47 -3.16
N VAL A 27 13.30 11.87 -4.35
CA VAL A 27 14.72 11.91 -4.71
C VAL A 27 15.47 12.89 -3.82
N LEU A 28 14.96 14.12 -3.65
CA LEU A 28 15.55 15.11 -2.75
C LEU A 28 15.61 14.61 -1.31
N SER A 29 14.52 14.04 -0.81
CA SER A 29 14.48 13.45 0.54
C SER A 29 15.50 12.33 0.71
N ALA A 30 15.67 11.48 -0.30
CA ALA A 30 16.64 10.39 -0.29
C ALA A 30 18.09 10.92 -0.30
N ILE A 31 18.38 11.93 -1.11
CA ILE A 31 19.70 12.60 -1.16
C ILE A 31 20.02 13.23 0.20
N PHE A 32 19.10 14.04 0.77
CA PHE A 32 19.30 14.64 2.09
C PHE A 32 19.46 13.59 3.18
N ASN A 33 18.80 12.43 3.06
CA ASN A 33 18.95 11.34 3.99
C ASN A 33 20.35 10.73 3.97
N VAL A 34 20.89 10.41 2.80
CA VAL A 34 22.27 9.89 2.66
C VAL A 34 23.26 10.94 3.14
N PHE A 35 23.04 12.22 2.78
CA PHE A 35 23.90 13.31 3.23
C PHE A 35 23.89 13.45 4.77
N SER A 36 22.71 13.38 5.40
CA SER A 36 22.60 13.38 6.87
C SER A 36 23.36 12.22 7.52
N PHE A 37 23.35 11.04 6.90
CA PHE A 37 24.14 9.91 7.39
C PHE A 37 25.64 10.11 7.17
N THR A 38 26.06 10.70 6.05
CA THR A 38 27.46 11.00 5.75
C THR A 38 28.07 11.96 6.77
N LEU A 39 27.27 12.90 7.32
CA LEU A 39 27.71 13.80 8.39
C LEU A 39 28.08 13.07 9.69
N LEU A 40 27.65 11.82 9.88
CA LEU A 40 28.06 11.03 11.05
C LEU A 40 29.57 10.73 11.03
N ILE A 41 30.19 10.59 9.87
CA ILE A 41 31.61 10.27 9.75
C ILE A 41 32.48 11.34 10.43
N PRO A 42 32.42 12.63 10.05
CA PRO A 42 33.24 13.66 10.70
C PRO A 42 32.85 13.88 12.17
N ILE A 43 31.55 13.72 12.53
CA ILE A 43 31.11 13.80 13.93
C ILE A 43 31.80 12.71 14.77
N LEU A 44 31.82 11.48 14.26
CA LEU A 44 32.46 10.35 14.95
C LEU A 44 33.98 10.53 15.01
N ASN A 45 34.60 11.03 13.95
CA ASN A 45 36.04 11.27 13.92
C ASN A 45 36.46 12.35 14.97
N ILE A 46 35.64 13.40 15.16
CA ILE A 46 35.88 14.40 16.21
C ILE A 46 35.71 13.77 17.61
N LEU A 47 34.65 12.98 17.80
CA LEU A 47 34.33 12.36 19.10
C LEU A 47 35.41 11.36 19.55
N PHE A 48 35.84 10.50 18.63
CA PHE A 48 36.78 9.42 18.91
C PHE A 48 38.24 9.82 18.71
N LYS A 49 38.51 11.06 18.28
CA LYS A 49 39.85 11.56 17.97
C LYS A 49 40.63 10.66 16.99
N THR A 50 39.91 9.94 16.13
CA THR A 50 40.51 9.01 15.17
C THR A 50 41.12 9.68 13.97
N GLY A 51 40.89 10.98 13.78
CA GLY A 51 41.43 11.80 12.68
C GLY A 51 42.65 12.65 13.01
N GLU A 52 43.22 12.51 14.23
CA GLU A 52 44.37 13.35 14.65
C GLU A 52 45.71 12.98 13.96
N ASN A 53 45.78 11.91 13.21
CA ASN A 53 46.96 11.51 12.48
C ASN A 53 46.72 11.44 10.95
N THR A 54 47.30 12.40 10.23
CA THR A 54 47.91 12.26 8.90
C THR A 54 47.29 12.88 7.68
N GLN A 55 46.10 13.46 7.66
CA GLN A 55 45.70 14.18 6.42
C GLN A 55 45.46 15.67 6.69
N VAL A 56 46.40 16.48 6.23
CA VAL A 56 46.21 17.94 6.14
C VAL A 56 45.36 18.19 4.91
N TYR A 57 44.10 18.57 5.10
CA TYR A 57 43.22 18.93 4.00
C TYR A 57 43.55 20.34 3.55
N HIS A 58 43.88 20.49 2.26
CA HIS A 58 44.06 21.80 1.60
C HIS A 58 42.86 22.14 0.75
N PHE A 59 42.50 23.42 0.72
CA PHE A 59 41.39 23.85 -0.14
C PHE A 59 41.72 23.53 -1.61
N MET A 60 40.79 22.81 -2.27
CA MET A 60 40.89 22.47 -3.70
C MET A 60 39.97 23.37 -4.51
N GLU A 61 40.49 23.94 -5.59
CA GLU A 61 39.67 24.74 -6.51
C GLU A 61 38.70 23.84 -7.29
N TRP A 62 37.52 24.40 -7.59
CA TRP A 62 36.53 23.71 -8.40
C TRP A 62 37.10 23.45 -9.82
N GLY A 63 37.30 22.18 -10.16
CA GLY A 63 37.87 21.74 -11.43
C GLY A 63 39.24 21.07 -11.33
N SER A 64 39.92 21.08 -10.16
CA SER A 64 41.22 20.43 -9.94
C SER A 64 41.14 18.90 -9.78
N GLY A 65 39.93 18.32 -9.70
CA GLY A 65 39.69 16.89 -9.56
C GLY A 65 38.25 16.53 -9.84
N SER A 66 37.85 15.31 -9.52
CA SER A 66 36.43 14.91 -9.63
C SER A 66 35.55 15.73 -8.68
N LEU A 67 34.33 16.08 -9.09
CA LEU A 67 33.38 16.84 -8.26
C LEU A 67 33.19 16.23 -6.86
N LYS A 68 33.25 14.90 -6.75
CA LYS A 68 33.19 14.18 -5.48
C LYS A 68 34.41 14.45 -4.62
N GLU A 69 35.60 14.33 -5.18
CA GLU A 69 36.87 14.55 -4.43
C GLU A 69 36.98 15.98 -3.94
N VAL A 70 36.71 16.95 -4.80
CA VAL A 70 36.75 18.39 -4.44
C VAL A 70 35.73 18.69 -3.33
N ALA A 71 34.49 18.20 -3.48
CA ALA A 71 33.44 18.46 -2.49
C ALA A 71 33.76 17.82 -1.13
N VAL A 72 34.20 16.58 -1.10
CA VAL A 72 34.56 15.86 0.13
C VAL A 72 35.78 16.51 0.78
N ASN A 73 36.85 16.79 0.01
CA ASN A 73 38.06 17.41 0.53
C ASN A 73 37.80 18.80 1.12
N ASN A 74 37.07 19.67 0.40
CA ASN A 74 36.73 21.00 0.89
C ASN A 74 35.83 20.96 2.11
N PHE A 75 34.91 20.00 2.18
CA PHE A 75 34.11 19.80 3.37
C PHE A 75 34.98 19.46 4.60
N TYR A 76 35.93 18.52 4.49
CA TYR A 76 36.85 18.19 5.56
C TYR A 76 37.81 19.37 5.88
N TYR A 77 38.25 20.12 4.88
CA TYR A 77 39.03 21.33 5.08
C TYR A 77 38.30 22.35 5.97
N TYR A 78 37.01 22.65 5.66
CA TYR A 78 36.23 23.56 6.51
C TYR A 78 35.98 23.00 7.90
N VAL A 79 35.74 21.71 8.06
CA VAL A 79 35.58 21.07 9.37
C VAL A 79 36.88 21.20 10.18
N THR A 80 38.05 20.93 9.58
CA THR A 80 39.34 21.07 10.25
C THR A 80 39.62 22.52 10.64
N GLN A 81 39.40 23.45 9.75
CA GLN A 81 39.53 24.90 10.04
C GLN A 81 38.62 25.34 11.18
N MET A 82 37.42 24.79 11.28
CA MET A 82 36.46 25.09 12.31
C MET A 82 36.90 24.52 13.69
N ILE A 83 37.54 23.36 13.69
CA ILE A 83 38.12 22.75 14.89
C ILE A 83 39.29 23.63 15.40
N GLU A 84 40.18 24.09 14.50
CA GLU A 84 41.32 24.94 14.84
C GLU A 84 40.90 26.31 15.37
N THR A 85 39.85 26.92 14.79
CA THR A 85 39.40 28.30 15.17
C THR A 85 38.47 28.33 16.37
N HIS A 86 37.55 27.38 16.50
CA HIS A 86 36.48 27.41 17.51
C HIS A 86 36.57 26.25 18.53
N GLY A 87 37.49 25.34 18.33
CA GLY A 87 37.65 24.14 19.16
C GLY A 87 36.66 23.00 18.81
N PRO A 88 36.95 21.77 19.24
CA PRO A 88 36.17 20.57 18.86
C PRO A 88 34.75 20.60 19.41
N GLN A 89 34.51 21.20 20.62
CA GLN A 89 33.18 21.23 21.25
C GLN A 89 32.20 22.10 20.45
N MET A 90 32.65 23.31 20.02
CA MET A 90 31.80 24.19 19.21
C MET A 90 31.60 23.67 17.82
N THR A 91 32.60 23.01 17.23
CA THR A 91 32.46 22.35 15.93
C THR A 91 31.43 21.22 15.98
N LEU A 92 31.40 20.42 17.05
CA LEU A 92 30.35 19.40 17.25
C LEU A 92 28.95 20.02 17.37
N LEU A 93 28.81 21.17 18.07
CA LEU A 93 27.53 21.87 18.13
C LEU A 93 27.07 22.34 16.75
N PHE A 94 27.96 22.97 15.97
CA PHE A 94 27.63 23.39 14.60
C PHE A 94 27.30 22.23 13.68
N MET A 95 28.05 21.13 13.75
CA MET A 95 27.75 19.91 12.99
C MET A 95 26.41 19.28 13.40
N GLY A 96 26.08 19.27 14.69
CA GLY A 96 24.79 18.83 15.21
C GLY A 96 23.62 19.68 14.70
N LEU A 97 23.77 21.02 14.73
CA LEU A 97 22.78 21.95 14.17
C LEU A 97 22.61 21.77 12.66
N PHE A 98 23.72 21.56 11.95
CA PHE A 98 23.69 21.30 10.50
C PHE A 98 23.01 19.96 10.17
N LEU A 99 23.28 18.92 10.96
CA LEU A 99 22.57 17.64 10.87
C LEU A 99 21.06 17.79 11.12
N ALA A 100 20.66 18.57 12.14
CA ALA A 100 19.28 18.87 12.42
C ALA A 100 18.60 19.61 11.25
N PHE A 101 19.29 20.60 10.67
CA PHE A 101 18.82 21.33 9.49
C PHE A 101 18.64 20.41 8.28
N MET A 102 19.61 19.55 7.98
CA MET A 102 19.50 18.57 6.89
C MET A 102 18.37 17.55 7.11
N THR A 103 18.18 17.13 8.36
CA THR A 103 17.07 16.25 8.74
C THR A 103 15.72 16.97 8.59
N MET A 104 15.64 18.24 8.90
CA MET A 104 14.46 19.08 8.67
C MET A 104 14.13 19.17 7.17
N LEU A 105 15.11 19.43 6.31
CA LEU A 105 14.91 19.46 4.87
C LEU A 105 14.44 18.10 4.33
N LYS A 106 15.10 17.01 4.75
CA LYS A 106 14.70 15.64 4.40
C LYS A 106 13.25 15.36 4.77
N THR A 107 12.87 15.65 6.02
CA THR A 107 11.51 15.37 6.53
C THR A 107 10.47 16.27 5.89
N SER A 108 10.80 17.51 5.56
CA SER A 108 9.94 18.44 4.83
C SER A 108 9.68 17.94 3.39
N CYS A 109 10.72 17.50 2.68
CA CYS A 109 10.57 16.89 1.35
C CYS A 109 9.74 15.59 1.40
N TYR A 110 9.99 14.74 2.41
CA TYR A 110 9.22 13.52 2.63
C TYR A 110 7.74 13.81 2.91
N PHE A 111 7.46 14.76 3.80
CA PHE A 111 6.11 15.20 4.11
C PHE A 111 5.43 15.79 2.86
N GLY A 112 6.12 16.67 2.12
CA GLY A 112 5.62 17.25 0.88
C GLY A 112 5.27 16.19 -0.16
N SER A 113 6.14 15.18 -0.35
CA SER A 113 5.84 14.04 -1.23
C SER A 113 4.59 13.28 -0.78
N SER A 114 4.48 12.98 0.52
CA SER A 114 3.32 12.28 1.07
C SER A 114 2.04 13.10 0.94
N ALA A 115 2.09 14.40 1.21
CA ALA A 115 0.96 15.31 1.11
C ALA A 115 0.46 15.44 -0.35
N ILE A 116 1.37 15.54 -1.33
CA ILE A 116 1.04 15.59 -2.76
C ILE A 116 0.39 14.29 -3.23
N MET A 117 0.73 13.15 -2.64
CA MET A 117 0.13 11.86 -2.99
C MET A 117 -1.28 11.66 -2.44
N ILE A 118 -1.71 12.41 -1.43
CA ILE A 118 -3.06 12.30 -0.85
C ILE A 118 -4.15 12.63 -1.89
N PRO A 119 -4.13 13.80 -2.58
CA PRO A 119 -5.12 14.13 -3.61
C PRO A 119 -5.19 13.10 -4.75
N LEU A 120 -4.06 12.48 -5.10
CA LEU A 120 -4.05 11.40 -6.09
C LEU A 120 -4.83 10.18 -5.58
N ARG A 121 -4.53 9.71 -4.35
CA ARG A 121 -5.18 8.54 -3.76
C ARG A 121 -6.68 8.73 -3.62
N THR A 122 -7.10 9.83 -2.98
CA THR A 122 -8.51 10.16 -2.76
C THR A 122 -9.24 10.49 -4.06
N GLY A 123 -8.55 11.12 -5.02
CA GLY A 123 -9.10 11.41 -6.34
C GLY A 123 -9.42 10.14 -7.14
N VAL A 124 -8.50 9.18 -7.18
CA VAL A 124 -8.73 7.88 -7.85
C VAL A 124 -9.91 7.13 -7.21
N VAL A 125 -9.99 7.12 -5.88
CA VAL A 125 -11.10 6.48 -5.15
C VAL A 125 -12.44 7.15 -5.47
N ARG A 126 -12.47 8.47 -5.47
CA ARG A 126 -13.64 9.25 -5.89
C ARG A 126 -14.06 8.88 -7.31
N ASP A 127 -13.12 8.85 -8.26
CA ASP A 127 -13.40 8.57 -9.67
C ASP A 127 -13.96 7.15 -9.87
N ILE A 128 -13.42 6.16 -9.15
CA ILE A 128 -13.96 4.79 -9.16
C ILE A 128 -15.40 4.78 -8.61
N ARG A 129 -15.63 5.43 -7.46
CA ARG A 129 -16.99 5.50 -6.86
C ARG A 129 -17.98 6.16 -7.80
N VAL A 130 -17.62 7.29 -8.41
CA VAL A 130 -18.48 8.00 -9.37
C VAL A 130 -18.76 7.13 -10.60
N MET A 131 -17.76 6.44 -11.16
CA MET A 131 -17.95 5.53 -12.28
C MET A 131 -18.91 4.38 -11.95
N VAL A 132 -18.71 3.74 -10.80
CA VAL A 132 -19.59 2.63 -10.36
C VAL A 132 -21.00 3.15 -10.14
N TYR A 133 -21.16 4.26 -9.42
CA TYR A 133 -22.47 4.85 -9.17
C TYR A 133 -23.19 5.24 -10.46
N SER A 134 -22.50 5.95 -11.35
CA SER A 134 -23.06 6.32 -12.65
C SER A 134 -23.48 5.10 -13.45
N LYS A 135 -22.63 4.06 -13.49
CA LYS A 135 -22.98 2.81 -14.18
C LYS A 135 -24.22 2.14 -13.58
N VAL A 136 -24.29 2.06 -12.26
CA VAL A 136 -25.43 1.47 -11.54
C VAL A 136 -26.72 2.21 -11.89
N MET A 137 -26.70 3.55 -11.93
CA MET A 137 -27.89 4.35 -12.27
C MET A 137 -28.41 4.12 -13.70
N HIS A 138 -27.55 3.70 -14.63
CA HIS A 138 -27.93 3.43 -16.03
C HIS A 138 -28.20 1.95 -16.31
N LEU A 139 -28.17 1.08 -15.30
CA LEU A 139 -28.54 -0.32 -15.45
C LEU A 139 -30.05 -0.52 -15.31
N PRO A 140 -30.64 -1.48 -16.03
CA PRO A 140 -32.08 -1.73 -15.98
C PRO A 140 -32.50 -2.35 -14.66
N LEU A 141 -33.77 -2.20 -14.28
CA LEU A 141 -34.36 -2.74 -13.04
C LEU A 141 -34.11 -4.25 -12.87
N GLY A 142 -34.11 -5.03 -13.95
CA GLY A 142 -33.85 -6.47 -13.90
C GLY A 142 -32.45 -6.85 -13.41
N PHE A 143 -31.51 -5.89 -13.38
CA PHE A 143 -30.19 -6.08 -12.80
C PHE A 143 -30.22 -6.09 -11.25
N PHE A 144 -31.22 -5.42 -10.66
CA PHE A 144 -31.34 -5.23 -9.23
C PHE A 144 -32.28 -6.27 -8.62
N SER A 145 -31.73 -7.42 -8.19
CA SER A 145 -32.38 -8.29 -7.22
C SER A 145 -32.03 -7.83 -5.79
N GLU A 146 -32.75 -8.28 -4.77
CA GLU A 146 -32.41 -7.93 -3.39
C GLU A 146 -31.01 -8.37 -2.99
N GLU A 147 -30.57 -9.54 -3.42
CA GLU A 147 -29.21 -10.04 -3.26
C GLU A 147 -28.16 -9.14 -3.90
N ARG A 148 -28.45 -8.59 -5.09
CA ARG A 148 -27.52 -7.72 -5.81
C ARG A 148 -27.39 -6.33 -5.18
N LYS A 149 -28.41 -5.79 -4.51
CA LYS A 149 -28.32 -4.48 -3.82
C LYS A 149 -27.26 -4.50 -2.73
N GLY A 150 -27.28 -5.52 -1.85
CA GLY A 150 -26.29 -5.69 -0.80
C GLY A 150 -24.88 -5.89 -1.37
N ASP A 151 -24.74 -6.67 -2.44
CA ASP A 151 -23.47 -6.88 -3.13
C ASP A 151 -22.91 -5.58 -3.73
N ILE A 152 -23.74 -4.75 -4.36
CA ILE A 152 -23.31 -3.44 -4.88
C ILE A 152 -22.82 -2.53 -3.75
N ILE A 153 -23.55 -2.46 -2.64
CA ILE A 153 -23.15 -1.65 -1.47
C ILE A 153 -21.83 -2.17 -0.90
N ALA A 154 -21.67 -3.48 -0.75
CA ALA A 154 -20.44 -4.09 -0.25
C ALA A 154 -19.24 -3.78 -1.18
N ARG A 155 -19.42 -3.81 -2.49
CA ARG A 155 -18.37 -3.46 -3.46
C ARG A 155 -18.02 -1.97 -3.43
N MET A 156 -19.01 -1.08 -3.33
CA MET A 156 -18.77 0.36 -3.26
C MET A 156 -18.11 0.81 -1.94
N SER A 157 -18.31 0.10 -0.86
CA SER A 157 -17.71 0.39 0.46
C SER A 157 -16.42 -0.39 0.69
N GLY A 158 -16.47 -1.71 0.67
CA GLY A 158 -15.37 -2.60 1.02
C GLY A 158 -14.33 -2.73 -0.11
N ASP A 159 -14.77 -3.12 -1.33
CA ASP A 159 -13.83 -3.36 -2.42
C ASP A 159 -13.10 -2.09 -2.87
N VAL A 160 -13.78 -0.94 -2.88
CA VAL A 160 -13.12 0.34 -3.20
C VAL A 160 -12.07 0.70 -2.15
N GLY A 161 -12.30 0.41 -0.87
CA GLY A 161 -11.29 0.58 0.18
C GLY A 161 -10.06 -0.31 -0.01
N GLU A 162 -10.26 -1.58 -0.44
CA GLU A 162 -9.14 -2.48 -0.74
C GLU A 162 -8.35 -2.02 -1.98
N ILE A 163 -9.02 -1.46 -2.99
CA ILE A 163 -8.37 -0.85 -4.15
C ILE A 163 -7.53 0.36 -3.69
N GLU A 164 -8.04 1.21 -2.79
CA GLU A 164 -7.31 2.34 -2.21
C GLU A 164 -6.02 1.88 -1.50
N ASN A 165 -6.12 0.86 -0.63
CA ASN A 165 -4.97 0.28 0.07
C ASN A 165 -3.94 -0.30 -0.90
N SER A 166 -4.40 -0.94 -1.98
CA SER A 166 -3.55 -1.49 -3.03
C SER A 166 -2.83 -0.39 -3.79
N ILE A 167 -3.53 0.66 -4.20
CA ILE A 167 -2.93 1.82 -4.91
C ILE A 167 -1.89 2.48 -4.02
N THR A 168 -2.20 2.73 -2.75
CA THR A 168 -1.29 3.34 -1.77
C THR A 168 0.00 2.53 -1.64
N SER A 169 -0.12 1.23 -1.36
CA SER A 169 1.03 0.34 -1.21
C SER A 169 1.86 0.23 -2.50
N SER A 170 1.20 0.30 -3.65
CA SER A 170 1.85 0.22 -4.96
C SER A 170 2.62 1.48 -5.31
N LEU A 171 2.08 2.64 -4.99
CA LEU A 171 2.75 3.92 -5.23
C LEU A 171 4.01 4.03 -4.35
N ASP A 172 3.95 3.62 -3.09
CA ASP A 172 5.12 3.55 -2.21
C ASP A 172 6.16 2.55 -2.77
N MET A 173 5.73 1.37 -3.21
CA MET A 173 6.60 0.36 -3.82
C MET A 173 7.25 0.84 -5.12
N LEU A 174 6.53 1.54 -5.98
CA LEU A 174 7.02 1.91 -7.31
C LEU A 174 7.76 3.25 -7.35
N LEU A 175 7.41 4.19 -6.48
CA LEU A 175 7.93 5.57 -6.56
C LEU A 175 8.95 5.89 -5.47
N LYS A 176 8.72 5.46 -4.23
CA LYS A 176 9.56 5.81 -3.08
C LYS A 176 10.65 4.77 -2.82
N ASN A 177 10.25 3.51 -2.64
CA ASN A 177 11.17 2.47 -2.18
C ASN A 177 12.29 2.13 -3.18
N PRO A 178 12.07 2.10 -4.52
CA PRO A 178 13.16 1.87 -5.46
C PRO A 178 14.22 2.96 -5.41
N ILE A 179 13.81 4.22 -5.26
CA ILE A 179 14.75 5.36 -5.14
C ILE A 179 15.62 5.18 -3.90
N LEU A 180 15.01 4.87 -2.74
CA LEU A 180 15.75 4.65 -1.49
C LEU A 180 16.67 3.44 -1.59
N ILE A 181 16.19 2.31 -2.12
CA ILE A 181 16.99 1.10 -2.24
C ILE A 181 18.18 1.32 -3.18
N LEU A 182 17.94 1.92 -4.36
CA LEU A 182 19.02 2.19 -5.31
C LEU A 182 20.06 3.13 -4.69
N LEU A 183 19.62 4.19 -4.01
CA LEU A 183 20.55 5.14 -3.41
C LEU A 183 21.35 4.51 -2.26
N TYR A 184 20.68 3.80 -1.35
CA TYR A 184 21.37 3.13 -0.25
C TYR A 184 22.30 2.03 -0.74
N PHE A 185 21.85 1.22 -1.69
CA PHE A 185 22.66 0.14 -2.25
C PHE A 185 23.89 0.69 -2.99
N SER A 186 23.73 1.75 -3.77
CA SER A 186 24.86 2.44 -4.42
C SER A 186 25.85 2.97 -3.39
N THR A 187 25.34 3.56 -2.29
CA THR A 187 26.20 4.07 -1.22
C THR A 187 26.95 2.94 -0.51
N LEU A 188 26.30 1.81 -0.23
CA LEU A 188 26.95 0.65 0.37
C LEU A 188 28.07 0.09 -0.52
N ILE A 189 27.84 -0.03 -1.84
CA ILE A 189 28.84 -0.50 -2.80
C ILE A 189 30.04 0.45 -2.84
N VAL A 190 29.79 1.75 -2.91
CA VAL A 190 30.85 2.78 -2.96
C VAL A 190 31.66 2.81 -1.67
N THR A 191 31.02 2.52 -0.52
CA THR A 191 31.68 2.49 0.78
C THR A 191 32.55 1.24 0.95
N SER A 192 32.00 0.06 0.66
CA SER A 192 32.74 -1.22 0.68
C SER A 192 32.01 -2.26 -0.16
N TRP A 193 32.61 -2.61 -1.29
CA TRP A 193 32.03 -3.63 -2.17
C TRP A 193 32.11 -5.04 -1.56
N GLN A 194 33.15 -5.31 -0.75
CA GLN A 194 33.34 -6.61 -0.07
C GLN A 194 32.24 -6.87 0.96
N LEU A 195 31.97 -5.88 1.84
CA LEU A 195 30.88 -5.95 2.83
C LEU A 195 29.51 -6.05 2.16
N THR A 196 29.33 -5.34 1.05
CA THR A 196 28.07 -5.35 0.30
C THR A 196 27.84 -6.70 -0.37
N LEU A 197 28.87 -7.30 -0.96
CA LEU A 197 28.79 -8.64 -1.52
C LEU A 197 28.44 -9.69 -0.44
N PHE A 198 29.10 -9.63 0.71
CA PHE A 198 28.79 -10.50 1.85
C PHE A 198 27.33 -10.32 2.30
N THR A 199 26.86 -9.07 2.45
CA THR A 199 25.49 -8.76 2.82
C THR A 199 24.49 -9.36 1.83
N VAL A 200 24.74 -9.20 0.52
CA VAL A 200 23.90 -9.77 -0.55
C VAL A 200 23.83 -11.29 -0.50
N LEU A 201 24.93 -11.96 -0.12
CA LEU A 201 24.95 -13.41 0.04
C LEU A 201 24.15 -13.89 1.25
N VAL A 202 24.09 -13.11 2.33
CA VAL A 202 23.34 -13.45 3.56
C VAL A 202 21.84 -13.20 3.42
N LEU A 203 21.44 -12.14 2.71
CA LEU A 203 20.03 -11.73 2.57
C LEU A 203 19.08 -12.83 2.05
N PRO A 204 19.42 -13.66 1.03
CA PRO A 204 18.52 -14.73 0.56
C PRO A 204 18.19 -15.77 1.62
N GLY A 205 19.17 -16.13 2.48
CA GLY A 205 18.96 -17.05 3.60
C GLY A 205 17.92 -16.52 4.60
N MET A 206 18.02 -15.24 4.92
CA MET A 206 17.04 -14.55 5.80
C MET A 206 15.67 -14.44 5.13
N GLY A 207 15.62 -14.10 3.85
CA GLY A 207 14.38 -14.07 3.06
C GLY A 207 13.68 -15.43 3.01
N TRP A 208 14.44 -16.53 2.92
CA TRP A 208 13.89 -17.88 2.96
C TRP A 208 13.25 -18.22 4.32
N LEU A 209 13.90 -17.84 5.43
CA LEU A 209 13.37 -18.02 6.78
C LEU A 209 12.05 -17.25 6.95
N MET A 210 12.03 -15.96 6.57
CA MET A 210 10.83 -15.14 6.62
C MET A 210 9.72 -15.68 5.71
N GLY A 211 10.09 -16.20 4.54
CA GLY A 211 9.14 -16.82 3.61
C GLY A 211 8.44 -18.04 4.20
N LYS A 212 9.10 -18.85 5.00
CA LYS A 212 8.49 -19.98 5.74
C LYS A 212 7.44 -19.48 6.75
N VAL A 213 7.75 -18.42 7.48
CA VAL A 213 6.81 -17.80 8.44
C VAL A 213 5.59 -17.26 7.69
N GLY A 214 5.82 -16.53 6.61
CA GLY A 214 4.74 -15.96 5.77
C GLY A 214 3.81 -17.02 5.17
N LYS A 215 4.35 -18.15 4.66
CA LYS A 215 3.54 -19.25 4.12
C LYS A 215 2.64 -19.88 5.20
N LYS A 216 3.17 -20.10 6.42
CA LYS A 216 2.38 -20.62 7.55
C LYS A 216 1.29 -19.63 7.99
N LEU A 217 1.60 -18.33 8.00
CA LEU A 217 0.63 -17.27 8.31
C LEU A 217 -0.51 -17.25 7.28
N LYS A 218 -0.17 -17.25 5.98
CA LYS A 218 -1.16 -17.26 4.89
C LYS A 218 -2.15 -18.43 5.02
N ARG A 219 -1.64 -19.65 5.27
CA ARG A 219 -2.51 -20.84 5.44
C ARG A 219 -3.49 -20.67 6.59
N LYS A 220 -3.04 -20.15 7.74
CA LYS A 220 -3.90 -19.94 8.90
C LYS A 220 -4.87 -18.77 8.73
N SER A 221 -4.49 -17.76 7.98
CA SER A 221 -5.39 -16.66 7.62
C SER A 221 -6.54 -17.12 6.74
N LEU A 222 -6.28 -18.02 5.77
CA LEU A 222 -7.34 -18.63 4.96
C LEU A 222 -8.31 -19.50 5.80
N GLU A 223 -7.79 -20.24 6.77
CA GLU A 223 -8.60 -21.02 7.71
C GLU A 223 -9.52 -20.12 8.56
N ALA A 224 -8.99 -19.02 9.08
CA ALA A 224 -9.78 -18.03 9.84
C ALA A 224 -10.83 -17.32 8.95
N GLN A 225 -10.51 -17.05 7.68
CA GLN A 225 -11.45 -16.47 6.73
C GLN A 225 -12.61 -17.45 6.41
N GLY A 226 -12.34 -18.77 6.35
CA GLY A 226 -13.39 -19.78 6.26
C GLY A 226 -14.32 -19.73 7.46
N LYS A 227 -13.77 -19.69 8.69
CA LYS A 227 -14.58 -19.58 9.92
C LYS A 227 -15.38 -18.28 10.00
N TRP A 228 -14.85 -17.18 9.49
CA TRP A 228 -15.60 -15.94 9.35
C TRP A 228 -16.79 -16.09 8.40
N SER A 229 -16.59 -16.73 7.25
CA SER A 229 -17.68 -17.01 6.30
C SER A 229 -18.76 -17.88 6.90
N ASP A 230 -18.39 -18.96 7.64
CA ASP A 230 -19.33 -19.83 8.33
C ASP A 230 -20.17 -19.04 9.35
N THR A 231 -19.52 -18.15 10.13
CA THR A 231 -20.20 -17.30 11.13
C THR A 231 -21.18 -16.33 10.46
N MET A 232 -20.80 -15.72 9.33
CA MET A 232 -21.69 -14.82 8.59
C MET A 232 -22.88 -15.57 7.97
N SER A 233 -22.65 -16.73 7.37
CA SER A 233 -23.74 -17.57 6.83
C SER A 233 -24.73 -17.99 7.91
N GLN A 234 -24.25 -18.31 9.10
CA GLN A 234 -25.13 -18.64 10.23
C GLN A 234 -25.93 -17.41 10.69
N LEU A 235 -25.32 -16.21 10.70
CA LEU A 235 -26.04 -14.98 11.04
C LEU A 235 -27.16 -14.70 10.03
N GLU A 236 -26.86 -14.81 8.72
CA GLU A 236 -27.83 -14.64 7.64
C GLU A 236 -28.99 -15.65 7.75
N GLU A 237 -28.66 -16.93 7.96
CA GLU A 237 -29.68 -18.00 8.17
C GLU A 237 -30.58 -17.67 9.37
N THR A 238 -29.98 -17.27 10.49
CA THR A 238 -30.72 -16.95 11.73
C THR A 238 -31.63 -15.74 11.55
N LEU A 239 -31.13 -14.66 10.95
CA LEU A 239 -31.92 -13.43 10.71
C LEU A 239 -33.04 -13.68 9.67
N GLY A 240 -32.74 -14.45 8.60
CA GLY A 240 -33.73 -14.85 7.60
C GLY A 240 -34.83 -15.72 8.15
N GLY A 241 -34.51 -16.61 9.12
CA GLY A 241 -35.46 -17.53 9.79
C GLY A 241 -36.05 -17.03 11.10
N LEU A 242 -35.88 -15.74 11.46
CA LEU A 242 -36.20 -15.20 12.77
C LEU A 242 -37.67 -15.47 13.19
N ARG A 243 -38.63 -15.39 12.26
CA ARG A 243 -40.04 -15.69 12.53
C ARG A 243 -40.24 -17.15 12.97
N ILE A 244 -39.53 -18.08 12.34
CA ILE A 244 -39.61 -19.50 12.67
C ILE A 244 -38.97 -19.74 14.03
N ILE A 245 -37.81 -19.14 14.30
CA ILE A 245 -37.14 -19.27 15.60
C ILE A 245 -38.04 -18.78 16.74
N LYS A 246 -38.72 -17.65 16.55
CA LYS A 246 -39.67 -17.08 17.51
C LYS A 246 -40.88 -17.98 17.69
N ALA A 247 -41.42 -18.54 16.59
CA ALA A 247 -42.61 -19.42 16.66
C ALA A 247 -42.33 -20.72 17.43
N PHE A 248 -41.10 -21.23 17.40
CA PHE A 248 -40.66 -22.44 18.08
C PHE A 248 -39.93 -22.19 19.40
N ILE A 249 -39.83 -20.94 19.88
CA ILE A 249 -39.11 -20.54 21.11
C ILE A 249 -37.70 -21.16 21.13
N ALA A 250 -36.97 -21.05 19.99
CA ALA A 250 -35.68 -21.68 19.78
C ALA A 250 -34.50 -20.71 19.92
N GLU A 251 -34.69 -19.53 20.57
CA GLU A 251 -33.71 -18.47 20.69
C GLU A 251 -32.43 -18.96 21.36
N ASP A 252 -32.54 -19.60 22.51
CA ASP A 252 -31.38 -20.07 23.28
C ASP A 252 -30.55 -21.08 22.48
N LYS A 253 -31.23 -21.99 21.76
CA LYS A 253 -30.56 -22.96 20.89
C LYS A 253 -29.77 -22.25 19.77
N MET A 254 -30.29 -21.17 19.18
CA MET A 254 -29.59 -20.39 18.16
C MET A 254 -28.44 -19.60 18.75
N VAL A 255 -28.60 -19.04 19.96
CA VAL A 255 -27.52 -18.35 20.68
C VAL A 255 -26.37 -19.32 20.98
N ASP A 256 -26.64 -20.51 21.46
CA ASP A 256 -25.61 -21.52 21.75
C ASP A 256 -24.86 -21.94 20.47
N ARG A 257 -25.59 -22.15 19.38
CA ARG A 257 -25.00 -22.47 18.07
C ARG A 257 -24.12 -21.35 17.56
N PHE A 258 -24.56 -20.08 17.66
CA PHE A 258 -23.79 -18.93 17.27
C PHE A 258 -22.55 -18.73 18.15
N LYS A 259 -22.69 -18.99 19.47
CA LYS A 259 -21.57 -18.94 20.41
C LYS A 259 -20.48 -19.94 20.04
N GLN A 260 -20.86 -21.20 19.74
CA GLN A 260 -19.89 -22.21 19.29
C GLN A 260 -19.14 -21.76 18.02
N CYS A 261 -19.86 -21.25 17.02
CA CYS A 261 -19.26 -20.76 15.77
C CYS A 261 -18.34 -19.57 16.02
N SER A 262 -18.74 -18.65 16.91
CA SER A 262 -17.93 -17.48 17.31
C SER A 262 -16.67 -17.88 18.09
N ASP A 263 -16.75 -18.92 18.94
CA ASP A 263 -15.60 -19.47 19.66
C ASP A 263 -14.58 -20.09 18.68
N GLU A 264 -15.06 -20.87 17.70
CA GLU A 264 -14.19 -21.41 16.64
C GLU A 264 -13.51 -20.30 15.83
N LEU A 265 -14.24 -19.24 15.47
CA LEU A 265 -13.69 -18.06 14.80
C LEU A 265 -12.65 -17.36 15.66
N ARG A 266 -12.94 -17.14 16.95
CA ARG A 266 -12.01 -16.56 17.93
C ARG A 266 -10.70 -17.36 17.96
N ASP A 267 -10.78 -18.68 18.08
CA ASP A 267 -9.61 -19.54 18.18
C ASP A 267 -8.79 -19.55 16.89
N ALA A 268 -9.44 -19.53 15.73
CA ALA A 268 -8.78 -19.40 14.44
C ALA A 268 -8.09 -18.02 14.32
N THR A 269 -8.79 -16.95 14.70
CA THR A 269 -8.27 -15.57 14.66
C THR A 269 -7.11 -15.40 15.63
N ASN A 270 -7.17 -15.94 16.84
CA ASN A 270 -6.08 -15.92 17.80
C ASN A 270 -4.81 -16.60 17.25
N LYS A 271 -4.97 -17.76 16.57
CA LYS A 271 -3.84 -18.45 15.92
C LYS A 271 -3.21 -17.60 14.80
N VAL A 272 -4.00 -16.82 14.09
CA VAL A 272 -3.50 -15.86 13.08
C VAL A 272 -2.78 -14.70 13.77
N ALA A 273 -3.43 -14.07 14.75
CA ALA A 273 -2.91 -12.90 15.46
C ALA A 273 -1.55 -13.19 16.15
N ILE A 274 -1.42 -14.33 16.82
CA ILE A 274 -0.16 -14.76 17.45
C ILE A 274 0.96 -14.89 16.40
N ARG A 275 0.69 -15.50 15.23
CA ARG A 275 1.68 -15.63 14.17
C ARG A 275 2.01 -14.30 13.49
N GLN A 276 1.04 -13.43 13.35
CA GLN A 276 1.23 -12.09 12.82
C GLN A 276 2.09 -11.26 13.78
N SER A 277 1.82 -11.34 15.08
CA SER A 277 2.62 -10.68 16.12
C SER A 277 4.06 -11.20 16.17
N LEU A 278 4.30 -12.48 15.83
CA LEU A 278 5.64 -13.05 15.74
C LEU A 278 6.46 -12.49 14.55
N ALA A 279 5.81 -12.00 13.50
CA ALA A 279 6.50 -11.52 12.30
C ALA A 279 7.43 -10.33 12.57
N HIS A 280 7.01 -9.40 13.45
CA HIS A 280 7.83 -8.24 13.81
C HIS A 280 9.08 -8.62 14.62
N PRO A 281 8.99 -9.36 15.75
CA PRO A 281 10.16 -9.81 16.50
C PRO A 281 11.12 -10.68 15.67
N MET A 282 10.58 -11.57 14.84
CA MET A 282 11.39 -12.37 13.92
C MET A 282 12.16 -11.51 12.93
N SER A 283 11.52 -10.49 12.36
CA SER A 283 12.19 -9.57 11.44
C SER A 283 13.26 -8.74 12.17
N GLU A 284 13.02 -8.33 13.40
CA GLU A 284 13.97 -7.60 14.22
C GLU A 284 15.18 -8.48 14.58
N PHE A 285 14.92 -9.72 15.03
CA PHE A 285 15.97 -10.69 15.33
C PHE A 285 16.84 -10.99 14.09
N LEU A 286 16.23 -11.24 12.94
CA LEU A 286 16.98 -11.47 11.70
C LEU A 286 17.76 -10.22 11.27
N GLY A 287 17.18 -9.02 11.44
CA GLY A 287 17.91 -7.77 11.19
C GLY A 287 19.13 -7.61 12.09
N THR A 288 18.98 -7.89 13.38
CA THR A 288 20.09 -7.88 14.34
C THR A 288 21.14 -8.95 14.02
N LEU A 289 20.71 -10.15 13.63
CA LEU A 289 21.62 -11.22 13.19
C LEU A 289 22.44 -10.80 11.96
N LEU A 290 21.82 -10.12 10.99
CA LEU A 290 22.52 -9.55 9.84
C LEU A 290 23.59 -8.55 10.31
N ILE A 291 23.21 -7.63 11.20
CA ILE A 291 24.13 -6.64 11.76
C ILE A 291 25.33 -7.34 12.42
N VAL A 292 25.08 -8.35 13.25
CA VAL A 292 26.16 -9.12 13.94
C VAL A 292 27.07 -9.82 12.94
N LEU A 293 26.51 -10.46 11.90
CA LEU A 293 27.29 -11.12 10.85
C LEU A 293 28.16 -10.14 10.06
N VAL A 294 27.60 -8.97 9.71
CA VAL A 294 28.35 -7.93 8.99
C VAL A 294 29.38 -7.27 9.89
N LEU A 295 29.08 -7.10 11.19
CA LEU A 295 30.02 -6.60 12.19
C LEU A 295 31.21 -7.55 12.36
N TRP A 296 30.94 -8.86 12.45
CA TRP A 296 31.98 -9.87 12.54
C TRP A 296 32.86 -9.89 11.29
N PHE A 297 32.26 -9.96 10.11
CA PHE A 297 33.01 -9.99 8.85
C PHE A 297 33.76 -8.68 8.59
N GLY A 298 33.14 -7.54 8.86
CA GLY A 298 33.78 -6.22 8.76
C GLY A 298 34.91 -6.03 9.78
N GLY A 299 34.71 -6.54 11.01
CA GLY A 299 35.76 -6.59 12.02
C GLY A 299 36.97 -7.40 11.57
N LEU A 300 36.77 -8.57 10.95
CA LEU A 300 37.84 -9.36 10.37
C LEU A 300 38.60 -8.60 9.28
N LEU A 301 37.90 -7.85 8.42
CA LEU A 301 38.54 -7.07 7.37
C LEU A 301 39.34 -5.88 7.92
N ILE A 302 38.85 -5.23 8.96
CA ILE A 302 39.50 -4.04 9.56
C ILE A 302 40.71 -4.47 10.41
N LEU A 303 40.56 -5.51 11.22
CA LEU A 303 41.62 -6.00 12.13
C LEU A 303 42.68 -6.86 11.41
N GLY A 304 42.36 -7.42 10.24
CA GLY A 304 43.23 -8.29 9.46
C GLY A 304 44.00 -7.63 8.32
N ASP A 305 44.22 -6.30 8.35
CA ASP A 305 44.85 -5.50 7.28
C ASP A 305 44.20 -5.64 5.90
N GLY A 306 42.99 -6.19 5.85
CA GLY A 306 42.26 -6.45 4.59
C GLY A 306 41.65 -5.21 3.94
N THR A 307 41.50 -4.10 4.67
CA THR A 307 40.98 -2.80 4.15
C THR A 307 41.53 -1.64 4.98
N SER A 308 41.66 -0.47 4.33
CA SER A 308 41.97 0.80 4.99
C SER A 308 40.70 1.54 5.50
N MET A 309 39.60 0.79 5.81
CA MET A 309 38.34 1.41 6.21
C MET A 309 38.42 1.86 7.68
N GLU A 310 38.14 3.14 7.91
CA GLU A 310 38.05 3.72 9.24
C GLU A 310 36.79 3.24 10.01
N ALA A 311 36.88 3.18 11.34
CA ALA A 311 35.76 2.79 12.21
C ALA A 311 34.52 3.66 12.01
N SER A 312 34.68 4.97 11.79
CA SER A 312 33.60 5.91 11.49
C SER A 312 32.85 5.57 10.18
N THR A 313 33.59 5.21 9.14
CA THR A 313 33.05 4.75 7.86
C THR A 313 32.32 3.41 7.99
N PHE A 314 32.83 2.52 8.84
CA PHE A 314 32.15 1.27 9.13
C PHE A 314 30.83 1.46 9.88
N ILE A 315 30.79 2.36 10.88
CA ILE A 315 29.56 2.71 11.58
C ILE A 315 28.54 3.33 10.59
N PHE A 316 29.00 4.22 9.71
CA PHE A 316 28.17 4.77 8.64
C PHE A 316 27.58 3.68 7.73
N TYR A 317 28.39 2.71 7.30
CA TYR A 317 27.94 1.54 6.55
C TYR A 317 26.83 0.79 7.27
N MET A 318 26.98 0.53 8.58
CA MET A 318 26.00 -0.17 9.40
C MET A 318 24.68 0.60 9.50
N VAL A 319 24.71 1.93 9.63
CA VAL A 319 23.51 2.78 9.69
C VAL A 319 22.74 2.74 8.37
N ILE A 320 23.44 2.79 7.23
CA ILE A 320 22.79 2.69 5.92
C ILE A 320 22.22 1.28 5.70
N LEU A 321 22.97 0.24 6.08
CA LEU A 321 22.51 -1.16 5.99
C LEU A 321 21.22 -1.36 6.81
N TYR A 322 21.16 -0.83 8.03
CA TYR A 322 19.95 -0.88 8.84
C TYR A 322 18.77 -0.15 8.18
N SER A 323 19.06 0.99 7.57
CA SER A 323 18.04 1.86 6.93
C SER A 323 17.37 1.20 5.70
N ILE A 324 18.04 0.26 5.01
CA ILE A 324 17.49 -0.44 3.85
C ILE A 324 16.40 -1.46 4.22
N ILE A 325 16.36 -1.89 5.48
CA ILE A 325 15.41 -2.92 5.96
C ILE A 325 13.96 -2.45 5.81
N ASN A 326 13.67 -1.17 6.09
CA ASN A 326 12.31 -0.65 6.03
C ASN A 326 11.74 -0.60 4.59
N PRO A 327 12.43 -0.07 3.58
CA PRO A 327 12.00 -0.18 2.19
C PRO A 327 11.75 -1.63 1.73
N LEU A 328 12.58 -2.59 2.17
CA LEU A 328 12.39 -4.01 1.84
C LEU A 328 11.12 -4.59 2.47
N LYS A 329 10.79 -4.23 3.71
CA LYS A 329 9.53 -4.61 4.37
C LYS A 329 8.31 -4.06 3.61
N ASP A 330 8.38 -2.84 3.12
CA ASP A 330 7.29 -2.21 2.36
C ASP A 330 7.05 -2.95 1.02
N PHE A 331 8.10 -3.48 0.36
CA PHE A 331 7.92 -4.35 -0.80
C PHE A 331 7.13 -5.62 -0.47
N ALA A 332 7.44 -6.25 0.66
CA ALA A 332 6.70 -7.44 1.11
C ALA A 332 5.21 -7.12 1.37
N LYS A 333 4.93 -5.97 1.99
CA LYS A 333 3.57 -5.46 2.23
C LYS A 333 2.81 -5.19 0.94
N ALA A 334 3.46 -4.56 -0.05
CA ALA A 334 2.88 -4.32 -1.36
C ALA A 334 2.57 -5.63 -2.09
N GLY A 335 3.45 -6.63 -1.98
CA GLY A 335 3.23 -7.97 -2.52
C GLY A 335 1.98 -8.68 -2.00
N TYR A 336 1.49 -8.32 -0.81
CA TYR A 336 0.22 -8.78 -0.24
C TYR A 336 -0.98 -7.92 -0.67
N ASN A 337 -0.84 -6.60 -0.63
CA ASN A 337 -1.95 -5.67 -0.87
C ASN A 337 -2.33 -5.58 -2.36
N ILE A 338 -1.36 -5.68 -3.28
CA ILE A 338 -1.61 -5.58 -4.73
C ILE A 338 -2.56 -6.69 -5.23
N PRO A 339 -2.33 -7.99 -4.98
CA PRO A 339 -3.26 -9.04 -5.39
C PRO A 339 -4.66 -8.89 -4.80
N LYS A 340 -4.76 -8.42 -3.54
CA LYS A 340 -6.03 -8.17 -2.88
C LYS A 340 -6.82 -7.06 -3.57
N GLY A 341 -6.17 -5.94 -3.88
CA GLY A 341 -6.78 -4.84 -4.63
C GLY A 341 -7.17 -5.22 -6.06
N LEU A 342 -6.37 -6.07 -6.75
CA LEU A 342 -6.73 -6.58 -8.07
C LEU A 342 -7.99 -7.44 -8.02
N ALA A 343 -8.11 -8.35 -7.04
CA ALA A 343 -9.32 -9.15 -6.87
C ALA A 343 -10.55 -8.28 -6.59
N SER A 344 -10.41 -7.22 -5.77
CA SER A 344 -11.47 -6.25 -5.53
C SER A 344 -11.83 -5.45 -6.79
N MET A 345 -10.84 -5.08 -7.59
CA MET A 345 -11.07 -4.39 -8.85
C MET A 345 -11.80 -5.29 -9.88
N GLU A 346 -11.48 -6.59 -9.93
CA GLU A 346 -12.19 -7.54 -10.78
C GLU A 346 -13.68 -7.61 -10.43
N ARG A 347 -14.02 -7.57 -9.12
CA ARG A 347 -15.42 -7.52 -8.67
C ARG A 347 -16.11 -6.20 -9.05
N VAL A 348 -15.41 -5.08 -8.92
CA VAL A 348 -15.91 -3.76 -9.36
C VAL A 348 -16.06 -3.73 -10.89
N ASP A 349 -15.12 -4.29 -11.65
CA ASP A 349 -15.19 -4.35 -13.12
C ASP A 349 -16.37 -5.18 -13.62
N LYS A 350 -16.85 -6.18 -12.86
CA LYS A 350 -18.09 -6.91 -13.20
C LYS A 350 -19.31 -6.00 -13.27
N ILE A 351 -19.37 -4.99 -12.38
CA ILE A 351 -20.44 -3.97 -12.44
C ILE A 351 -20.20 -3.02 -13.62
N LEU A 352 -18.96 -2.52 -13.76
CA LEU A 352 -18.64 -1.54 -14.81
C LEU A 352 -18.83 -2.10 -16.23
N LYS A 353 -18.60 -3.40 -16.43
CA LYS A 353 -18.75 -4.11 -17.71
C LYS A 353 -20.14 -4.69 -17.90
N ALA A 354 -21.05 -4.59 -16.92
CA ALA A 354 -22.41 -5.09 -17.06
C ALA A 354 -23.10 -4.39 -18.23
N GLU A 355 -23.66 -5.20 -19.14
CA GLU A 355 -24.38 -4.67 -20.31
C GLU A 355 -25.81 -4.29 -19.94
N ASN A 356 -26.28 -3.22 -20.56
CA ASN A 356 -27.69 -2.87 -20.53
C ASN A 356 -28.36 -3.60 -21.73
N PRO A 357 -29.22 -4.61 -21.47
CA PRO A 357 -29.95 -5.29 -22.55
C PRO A 357 -30.99 -4.40 -23.22
N ILE A 358 -31.43 -3.32 -22.56
CA ILE A 358 -32.36 -2.35 -23.13
C ILE A 358 -31.54 -1.34 -23.93
N LYS A 359 -31.57 -1.48 -25.26
CA LYS A 359 -30.88 -0.59 -26.19
C LYS A 359 -31.86 0.40 -26.79
N GLU A 360 -31.44 1.64 -26.92
CA GLU A 360 -32.18 2.63 -27.70
C GLU A 360 -32.26 2.17 -29.17
N PRO A 361 -33.44 2.25 -29.80
CA PRO A 361 -33.55 1.92 -31.21
C PRO A 361 -32.78 2.93 -32.06
N VAL A 362 -32.18 2.45 -33.17
CA VAL A 362 -31.38 3.29 -34.07
C VAL A 362 -32.23 4.42 -34.69
N ASN A 363 -33.51 4.15 -34.92
CA ASN A 363 -34.49 5.12 -35.43
C ASN A 363 -35.71 5.12 -34.50
N PRO A 364 -35.71 5.90 -33.40
CA PRO A 364 -36.85 5.98 -32.51
C PRO A 364 -38.03 6.65 -33.20
N LEU A 365 -39.23 6.09 -33.04
CA LEU A 365 -40.44 6.72 -33.48
C LEU A 365 -40.73 7.95 -32.60
N PRO A 366 -40.92 9.14 -33.20
CA PRO A 366 -41.25 10.35 -32.42
C PRO A 366 -42.63 10.20 -31.80
N LEU A 367 -42.68 10.32 -30.45
CA LEU A 367 -43.95 10.36 -29.72
C LEU A 367 -44.37 11.80 -29.52
N HIS A 368 -45.47 12.25 -30.18
CA HIS A 368 -45.99 13.61 -30.08
C HIS A 368 -46.97 13.80 -28.90
N GLY A 369 -46.71 13.16 -27.79
CA GLY A 369 -47.54 13.22 -26.58
C GLY A 369 -48.59 12.09 -26.52
N MET A 370 -49.30 12.04 -25.39
CA MET A 370 -50.34 11.06 -25.13
C MET A 370 -51.71 11.73 -25.48
N ASN A 371 -52.35 11.23 -26.53
CA ASN A 371 -53.59 11.87 -27.04
C ASN A 371 -54.85 11.22 -26.51
N ASP A 372 -54.87 9.91 -26.25
CA ASP A 372 -56.09 9.18 -25.86
C ASP A 372 -55.83 8.28 -24.62
N ARG A 373 -55.15 7.16 -24.76
CA ARG A 373 -54.96 6.14 -23.72
C ARG A 373 -53.67 5.37 -23.90
N ILE A 374 -53.21 4.73 -22.81
CA ILE A 374 -52.19 3.66 -22.83
C ILE A 374 -52.94 2.36 -22.73
N GLU A 375 -52.71 1.45 -23.68
CA GLU A 375 -53.35 0.14 -23.70
C GLU A 375 -52.30 -0.97 -23.77
N PHE A 376 -52.40 -1.90 -22.82
CA PHE A 376 -51.65 -3.16 -22.82
C PHE A 376 -52.60 -4.27 -23.29
N LYS A 377 -52.20 -5.00 -24.35
CA LYS A 377 -52.97 -6.10 -24.91
C LYS A 377 -52.12 -7.36 -24.81
N ASP A 378 -52.60 -8.32 -24.04
CA ASP A 378 -51.97 -9.64 -23.88
C ASP A 378 -50.47 -9.54 -23.60
N LEU A 379 -50.07 -8.61 -22.68
CA LEU A 379 -48.69 -8.34 -22.36
C LEU A 379 -48.16 -9.39 -21.43
N SER A 380 -47.10 -10.14 -21.90
CA SER A 380 -46.24 -10.94 -21.03
C SER A 380 -44.86 -10.32 -20.95
N PHE A 381 -44.24 -10.41 -19.78
CA PHE A 381 -42.92 -9.83 -19.53
C PHE A 381 -42.07 -10.70 -18.62
N SER A 382 -40.77 -10.82 -18.97
CA SER A 382 -39.75 -11.50 -18.19
C SER A 382 -38.47 -10.64 -18.11
N TYR A 383 -37.81 -10.55 -16.95
CA TYR A 383 -36.52 -9.86 -16.81
C TYR A 383 -35.33 -10.65 -17.35
N ASP A 384 -35.38 -11.98 -17.27
CA ASP A 384 -34.26 -12.88 -17.56
C ASP A 384 -34.57 -13.89 -18.70
N GLY A 385 -35.75 -13.80 -19.30
CA GLY A 385 -36.24 -14.71 -20.33
C GLY A 385 -36.61 -16.11 -19.81
N LYS A 386 -36.48 -16.38 -18.51
CA LYS A 386 -36.76 -17.69 -17.90
C LYS A 386 -38.04 -17.72 -17.10
N ARG A 387 -38.30 -16.63 -16.35
CA ARG A 387 -39.49 -16.52 -15.49
C ARG A 387 -40.34 -15.33 -15.93
N GLU A 388 -41.55 -15.63 -16.41
CA GLU A 388 -42.52 -14.59 -16.69
C GLU A 388 -43.03 -13.96 -15.38
N VAL A 389 -42.85 -12.64 -15.26
CA VAL A 389 -43.31 -11.82 -14.13
C VAL A 389 -44.69 -11.27 -14.40
N LEU A 390 -44.97 -10.92 -15.65
CA LEU A 390 -46.31 -10.55 -16.12
C LEU A 390 -46.76 -11.61 -17.12
N LYS A 391 -48.03 -12.03 -17.06
CA LYS A 391 -48.60 -13.03 -17.94
C LYS A 391 -49.96 -12.54 -18.45
N HIS A 392 -50.07 -12.41 -19.77
CA HIS A 392 -51.33 -12.11 -20.45
C HIS A 392 -52.07 -10.91 -19.85
N VAL A 393 -51.34 -9.81 -19.47
CA VAL A 393 -51.93 -8.63 -18.84
C VAL A 393 -52.64 -7.78 -19.86
N ASN A 394 -53.92 -7.53 -19.61
CA ASN A 394 -54.74 -6.59 -20.37
C ASN A 394 -55.11 -5.39 -19.47
N LEU A 395 -54.73 -4.18 -19.86
CA LEU A 395 -54.90 -2.99 -19.06
C LEU A 395 -55.08 -1.77 -19.96
N MET A 396 -56.00 -0.89 -19.59
CA MET A 396 -56.24 0.37 -20.29
C MET A 396 -56.18 1.52 -19.28
N VAL A 397 -55.42 2.57 -19.59
CA VAL A 397 -55.30 3.78 -18.80
C VAL A 397 -55.66 4.98 -19.67
N PRO A 398 -56.88 5.57 -19.55
CA PRO A 398 -57.28 6.76 -20.26
C PRO A 398 -56.43 7.97 -19.89
N LYS A 399 -56.34 8.95 -20.81
CA LYS A 399 -55.63 10.20 -20.57
C LYS A 399 -56.25 10.93 -19.37
N GLY A 400 -55.40 11.46 -18.49
CA GLY A 400 -55.78 12.20 -17.29
C GLY A 400 -56.17 11.34 -16.10
N GLN A 401 -56.17 10.01 -16.22
CA GLN A 401 -56.39 9.12 -15.09
C GLN A 401 -55.09 8.66 -14.43
N THR A 402 -55.12 8.48 -13.11
CA THR A 402 -54.07 7.89 -12.32
C THR A 402 -54.48 6.49 -11.94
N LEU A 403 -53.61 5.50 -12.27
CA LEU A 403 -53.83 4.12 -11.92
C LEU A 403 -52.84 3.69 -10.85
N SER A 404 -53.35 3.16 -9.75
CA SER A 404 -52.52 2.50 -8.74
C SER A 404 -52.35 1.01 -9.07
N LEU A 405 -51.09 0.55 -9.14
CA LEU A 405 -50.77 -0.85 -9.33
C LEU A 405 -50.43 -1.54 -7.98
N ILE A 406 -50.66 -0.87 -6.87
CA ILE A 406 -50.47 -1.43 -5.53
C ILE A 406 -51.69 -2.23 -5.14
N HIS A 407 -51.50 -3.50 -4.86
CA HIS A 407 -52.54 -4.29 -4.23
C HIS A 407 -52.66 -3.89 -2.75
N ILE A 408 -53.78 -3.28 -2.39
CA ILE A 408 -54.13 -2.96 -1.01
C ILE A 408 -54.99 -4.12 -0.50
N SER A 409 -54.33 -5.05 0.15
CA SER A 409 -55.03 -6.11 0.88
C SER A 409 -54.82 -5.96 2.37
#